data_ebe58a21db1b3420ec2a50efa41520bf
#
_entry.id   ebe58a21db1b3420ec2a50efa41520bf
#
_cell.length_a   1.000
_cell.length_b   1.000
_cell.length_c   1.000
_cell.angle_alpha   90.00
_cell.angle_beta   90.00
_cell.angle_gamma   90.00
#
_symmetry.space_group_name_H-M   'P 1'
#
loop_
_entity.id
_entity.type
_entity.pdbx_description
1 polymer ?
#
loop_
_entity_poly.entity_id
_entity_poly.type
_entity_poly.pdbx_seq_one_letter_code
_entity_poly.pdbx_strand_id
1 'polypeptide(L)'
;MIEKVKYKKKLYALIVRGQYRNKRGINFFTPKEATQQFGYMKHKKGYIIQPHQHRKRLTRIMTTTEVILLLKGSLKIDFYNEKRKYLLSKILNEKDIVMLVDGGHGFKVIKDVEMIEVKQGPYNLIKDKVKFSGIYEK
;
A
#
# COMPACT_ATOMS: atom_id res chain seq x y z
N MET A 1 -8.93 2.68 11.89
CA MET A 1 -9.83 2.75 10.71
C MET A 1 -9.07 2.26 9.49
N ILE A 2 -9.76 1.56 8.57
CA ILE A 2 -9.23 1.17 7.26
C ILE A 2 -9.99 1.97 6.22
N GLU A 3 -9.26 2.63 5.32
CA GLU A 3 -9.84 3.36 4.21
C GLU A 3 -9.53 2.65 2.89
N LYS A 4 -10.53 2.61 2.00
CA LYS A 4 -10.38 2.07 0.64
C LYS A 4 -10.48 3.21 -0.35
N VAL A 5 -9.44 3.42 -1.13
CA VAL A 5 -9.48 4.32 -2.29
C VAL A 5 -9.96 3.48 -3.46
N LYS A 6 -11.12 3.83 -4.01
CA LYS A 6 -11.74 3.14 -5.15
C LYS A 6 -12.10 4.13 -6.24
N TYR A 7 -11.95 3.71 -7.48
CA TYR A 7 -12.49 4.41 -8.64
C TYR A 7 -13.23 3.41 -9.52
N LYS A 8 -14.50 3.73 -9.84
CA LYS A 8 -15.44 2.78 -10.41
C LYS A 8 -15.50 1.52 -9.53
N LYS A 9 -15.25 0.32 -10.05
CA LYS A 9 -15.25 -0.94 -9.28
C LYS A 9 -13.86 -1.39 -8.83
N LYS A 10 -12.78 -0.67 -9.19
CA LYS A 10 -11.39 -1.04 -8.89
C LYS A 10 -10.93 -0.47 -7.56
N LEU A 11 -10.12 -1.24 -6.85
CA LEU A 11 -9.40 -0.82 -5.66
C LEU A 11 -8.06 -0.20 -6.11
N TYR A 12 -7.80 1.03 -5.67
CA TYR A 12 -6.55 1.76 -5.94
C TYR A 12 -5.61 1.71 -4.76
N ALA A 13 -6.15 1.81 -3.56
CA ALA A 13 -5.34 1.68 -2.36
C ALA A 13 -6.15 1.23 -1.14
N LEU A 14 -5.43 0.66 -0.17
CA LEU A 14 -5.86 0.38 1.19
C LEU A 14 -5.00 1.21 2.14
N ILE A 15 -5.61 2.03 2.99
CA ILE A 15 -4.92 2.80 4.02
C ILE A 15 -5.32 2.26 5.38
N VAL A 16 -4.36 1.82 6.16
CA VAL A 16 -4.54 1.40 7.55
C VAL A 16 -3.98 2.48 8.45
N ARG A 17 -4.85 3.14 9.22
CA ARG A 17 -4.45 4.22 10.11
C ARG A 17 -3.66 3.69 11.30
N GLY A 18 -2.64 4.42 11.73
CA GLY A 18 -1.73 3.99 12.79
C GLY A 18 -2.40 3.60 14.12
N GLN A 19 -3.56 4.18 14.41
CA GLN A 19 -4.38 3.82 15.56
C GLN A 19 -5.29 2.60 15.33
N TYR A 20 -5.26 1.96 14.14
CA TYR A 20 -6.08 0.79 13.86
C TYR A 20 -5.79 -0.33 14.85
N ARG A 21 -6.84 -0.89 15.41
CA ARG A 21 -6.79 -2.07 16.27
C ARG A 21 -7.92 -3.00 15.88
N ASN A 22 -7.64 -4.30 15.90
CA ASN A 22 -8.63 -5.34 15.58
C ASN A 22 -8.61 -6.44 16.63
N LYS A 23 -9.53 -7.39 16.47
CA LYS A 23 -9.61 -8.60 17.29
C LYS A 23 -8.31 -9.39 17.22
N ARG A 24 -8.15 -10.33 18.15
CA ARG A 24 -7.04 -11.28 18.21
C ARG A 24 -6.98 -12.13 16.94
N GLY A 25 -5.78 -12.56 16.57
CA GLY A 25 -5.52 -13.43 15.42
C GLY A 25 -5.03 -12.67 14.21
N ILE A 26 -5.20 -13.26 13.03
CA ILE A 26 -4.76 -12.73 11.74
C ILE A 26 -5.98 -12.25 10.98
N ASN A 27 -5.93 -11.01 10.48
CA ASN A 27 -7.02 -10.38 9.74
C ASN A 27 -6.45 -9.78 8.45
N PHE A 28 -6.66 -10.43 7.31
CA PHE A 28 -6.26 -9.90 6.01
C PHE A 28 -7.26 -8.87 5.50
N PHE A 29 -6.74 -7.80 4.91
CA PHE A 29 -7.51 -6.70 4.31
C PHE A 29 -7.72 -6.89 2.82
N THR A 30 -6.84 -7.65 2.20
CA THR A 30 -6.85 -7.98 0.76
C THR A 30 -7.70 -9.21 0.49
N PRO A 31 -8.29 -9.32 -0.72
CA PRO A 31 -8.94 -10.55 -1.17
C PRO A 31 -7.94 -11.72 -1.16
N LYS A 32 -8.45 -12.94 -1.06
CA LYS A 32 -7.61 -14.17 -1.04
C LYS A 32 -6.79 -14.34 -2.33
N GLU A 33 -7.31 -13.81 -3.43
CA GLU A 33 -6.72 -13.90 -4.77
C GLU A 33 -5.63 -12.86 -5.01
N ALA A 34 -5.46 -11.88 -4.12
CA ALA A 34 -4.44 -10.86 -4.26
C ALA A 34 -3.04 -11.47 -4.25
N THR A 35 -2.20 -11.04 -5.19
CA THR A 35 -0.82 -11.53 -5.34
C THR A 35 0.09 -11.10 -4.20
N GLN A 36 -0.29 -10.04 -3.50
CA GLN A 36 0.32 -9.62 -2.24
C GLN A 36 -0.76 -9.52 -1.17
N GLN A 37 -0.55 -10.21 -0.04
CA GLN A 37 -1.47 -10.19 1.08
C GLN A 37 -1.07 -9.12 2.08
N PHE A 38 -2.05 -8.31 2.49
CA PHE A 38 -1.88 -7.27 3.47
C PHE A 38 -2.83 -7.50 4.65
N GLY A 39 -2.29 -7.67 5.85
CA GLY A 39 -3.08 -8.03 7.01
C GLY A 39 -2.51 -7.48 8.32
N TYR A 40 -3.32 -7.59 9.35
CA TYR A 40 -3.04 -7.20 10.71
C TYR A 40 -3.01 -8.46 11.60
N MET A 41 -1.97 -8.58 12.42
CA MET A 41 -1.84 -9.67 13.38
C MET A 41 -1.78 -9.14 14.80
N LYS A 42 -2.47 -9.82 15.72
CA LYS A 42 -2.46 -9.50 17.14
C LYS A 42 -2.50 -10.77 17.97
N HIS A 43 -1.49 -10.98 18.77
CA HIS A 43 -1.38 -12.14 19.69
C HIS A 43 -1.03 -11.65 21.09
N LYS A 44 -1.37 -12.44 22.12
CA LYS A 44 -0.95 -12.18 23.50
C LYS A 44 0.48 -12.67 23.71
N LYS A 45 1.12 -12.17 24.78
CA LYS A 45 2.41 -12.67 25.25
C LYS A 45 2.33 -14.20 25.46
N GLY A 46 3.37 -14.92 25.02
CA GLY A 46 3.47 -16.37 25.13
C GLY A 46 2.76 -17.15 24.03
N TYR A 47 2.02 -16.51 23.12
CA TYR A 47 1.45 -17.21 21.96
C TYR A 47 2.56 -17.64 21.00
N ILE A 48 2.57 -18.90 20.61
CA ILE A 48 3.56 -19.47 19.69
C ILE A 48 2.93 -19.56 18.31
N ILE A 49 3.53 -18.87 17.33
CA ILE A 49 3.27 -19.11 15.93
C ILE A 49 4.16 -20.27 15.51
N GLN A 50 3.56 -21.39 15.15
CA GLN A 50 4.31 -22.59 14.78
C GLN A 50 5.29 -22.29 13.63
N PRO A 51 6.54 -22.77 13.74
CA PRO A 51 7.50 -22.68 12.63
C PRO A 51 6.90 -23.28 11.36
N HIS A 52 7.02 -22.58 10.26
CA HIS A 52 6.48 -23.03 8.98
C HIS A 52 7.32 -22.54 7.81
N GLN A 53 7.18 -23.22 6.69
CA GLN A 53 7.80 -22.86 5.43
C GLN A 53 6.73 -22.66 4.35
N HIS A 54 6.83 -21.58 3.62
CA HIS A 54 5.95 -21.37 2.48
C HIS A 54 6.33 -22.29 1.32
N ARG A 55 5.32 -22.94 0.73
CA ARG A 55 5.53 -23.80 -0.44
C ARG A 55 5.89 -22.95 -1.65
N LYS A 56 6.82 -23.43 -2.47
CA LYS A 56 7.13 -22.83 -3.77
C LYS A 56 5.89 -22.88 -4.66
N ARG A 57 5.58 -21.77 -5.30
CA ARG A 57 4.47 -21.65 -6.26
C ARG A 57 4.79 -20.61 -7.32
N LEU A 58 4.27 -20.79 -8.51
CA LEU A 58 4.29 -19.76 -9.55
C LEU A 58 3.12 -18.81 -9.33
N THR A 59 3.39 -17.52 -9.41
CA THR A 59 2.38 -16.47 -9.32
C THR A 59 2.60 -15.48 -10.46
N ARG A 60 1.56 -15.26 -11.26
CA ARG A 60 1.61 -14.24 -12.32
C ARG A 60 1.26 -12.88 -11.72
N ILE A 61 2.18 -11.93 -11.81
CA ILE A 61 2.01 -10.55 -11.35
C ILE A 61 1.85 -9.69 -12.59
N MET A 62 0.73 -8.97 -12.68
CA MET A 62 0.42 -8.09 -13.81
C MET A 62 0.60 -6.61 -13.46
N THR A 63 0.52 -6.26 -12.18
CA THR A 63 0.70 -4.90 -11.67
C THR A 63 1.58 -4.95 -10.43
N THR A 64 2.50 -4.01 -10.32
CA THR A 64 3.29 -3.85 -9.11
C THR A 64 2.41 -3.27 -8.01
N THR A 65 2.40 -3.91 -6.84
CA THR A 65 1.81 -3.34 -5.64
C THR A 65 2.92 -2.84 -4.71
N GLU A 66 2.68 -1.71 -4.06
CA GLU A 66 3.64 -1.08 -3.16
C GLU A 66 2.99 -0.91 -1.78
N VAL A 67 3.72 -1.27 -0.72
CA VAL A 67 3.30 -1.00 0.66
C VAL A 67 4.25 0.02 1.25
N ILE A 68 3.70 1.13 1.75
CA ILE A 68 4.47 2.18 2.40
C ILE A 68 4.04 2.29 3.85
N LEU A 69 5.00 2.15 4.76
CA LEU A 69 4.86 2.46 6.17
C LEU A 69 5.49 3.83 6.45
N LEU A 70 4.69 4.81 6.84
CA LEU A 70 5.19 6.12 7.24
C LEU A 70 5.67 6.07 8.70
N LEU A 71 6.99 6.15 8.87
CA LEU A 71 7.62 6.09 10.19
C LEU A 71 7.58 7.44 10.90
N LYS A 72 7.73 8.54 10.13
CA LYS A 72 7.77 9.90 10.64
C LYS A 72 7.19 10.88 9.63
N GLY A 73 6.60 11.97 10.11
CA GLY A 73 6.18 13.10 9.29
C GLY A 73 4.77 13.00 8.73
N SER A 74 4.55 13.66 7.58
CA SER A 74 3.27 13.68 6.89
C SER A 74 3.44 13.71 5.37
N LEU A 75 2.72 12.84 4.68
CA LEU A 75 2.82 12.61 3.25
C LEU A 75 1.44 12.72 2.60
N LYS A 76 1.30 13.56 1.60
CA LYS A 76 0.11 13.58 0.75
C LYS A 76 0.31 12.64 -0.42
N ILE A 77 -0.67 11.78 -0.67
CA ILE A 77 -0.72 10.89 -1.83
C ILE A 77 -1.81 11.39 -2.77
N ASP A 78 -1.45 11.64 -4.00
CA ASP A 78 -2.38 11.99 -5.08
C ASP A 78 -2.61 10.76 -5.95
N PHE A 79 -3.88 10.42 -6.21
CA PHE A 79 -4.29 9.25 -6.99
C PHE A 79 -4.77 9.67 -8.37
N TYR A 80 -4.40 8.89 -9.37
CA TYR A 80 -4.73 9.10 -10.78
C TYR A 80 -5.29 7.82 -11.39
N ASN A 81 -6.24 7.95 -12.31
CA ASN A 81 -6.77 6.81 -13.05
C ASN A 81 -5.81 6.33 -14.17
N GLU A 82 -6.18 5.28 -14.87
CA GLU A 82 -5.40 4.69 -15.96
C GLU A 82 -5.13 5.68 -17.12
N LYS A 83 -5.95 6.72 -17.24
CA LYS A 83 -5.76 7.83 -18.21
C LYS A 83 -4.96 8.98 -17.60
N ARG A 84 -4.30 8.76 -16.45
CA ARG A 84 -3.49 9.76 -15.73
C ARG A 84 -4.27 11.00 -15.27
N LYS A 85 -5.61 10.91 -15.21
CA LYS A 85 -6.45 11.99 -14.67
C LYS A 85 -6.51 11.88 -13.15
N TYR A 86 -6.32 13.02 -12.48
CA TYR A 86 -6.42 13.14 -11.03
C TYR A 86 -7.79 12.68 -10.52
N LEU A 87 -7.81 11.97 -9.43
CA LEU A 87 -9.01 11.47 -8.77
C LEU A 87 -9.25 12.16 -7.43
N LEU A 88 -8.31 12.00 -6.51
CA LEU A 88 -8.38 12.53 -5.15
C LEU A 88 -7.01 12.44 -4.47
N SER A 89 -6.91 13.06 -3.30
CA SER A 89 -5.71 12.93 -2.45
C SER A 89 -6.06 12.36 -1.08
N LYS A 90 -5.08 11.73 -0.46
CA LYS A 90 -5.11 11.29 0.93
C LYS A 90 -3.84 11.72 1.65
N ILE A 91 -3.98 12.05 2.93
CA ILE A 91 -2.84 12.36 3.79
C ILE A 91 -2.55 11.15 4.65
N LEU A 92 -1.29 10.72 4.66
CA LEU A 92 -0.74 9.79 5.63
C LEU A 92 -0.05 10.57 6.74
N ASN A 93 -0.24 10.11 7.95
CA ASN A 93 0.48 10.56 9.13
C ASN A 93 1.35 9.42 9.68
N GLU A 94 2.19 9.76 10.64
CA GLU A 94 3.05 8.79 11.31
C GLU A 94 2.30 7.52 11.74
N LYS A 95 2.90 6.37 11.49
CA LYS A 95 2.35 5.00 11.72
C LYS A 95 1.21 4.59 10.79
N ASP A 96 0.79 5.43 9.86
CA ASP A 96 -0.12 5.00 8.80
C ASP A 96 0.60 4.08 7.82
N ILE A 97 -0.13 3.11 7.29
CA ILE A 97 0.36 2.21 6.25
C ILE A 97 -0.58 2.30 5.06
N VAL A 98 -0.02 2.43 3.87
CA VAL A 98 -0.78 2.34 2.62
C VAL A 98 -0.27 1.19 1.77
N MET A 99 -1.20 0.43 1.19
CA MET A 99 -0.93 -0.48 0.09
C MET A 99 -1.51 0.12 -1.18
N LEU A 100 -0.66 0.46 -2.12
CA LEU A 100 -1.00 0.93 -3.46
C LEU A 100 -1.19 -0.29 -4.35
N VAL A 101 -2.33 -0.39 -5.03
CA VAL A 101 -2.76 -1.61 -5.73
C VAL A 101 -2.83 -1.39 -7.24
N ASP A 102 -3.35 -0.26 -7.67
CA ASP A 102 -3.60 0.02 -9.10
C ASP A 102 -3.60 1.53 -9.36
N GLY A 103 -3.59 1.91 -10.64
CA GLY A 103 -3.61 3.28 -11.10
C GLY A 103 -2.29 4.03 -10.89
N GLY A 104 -2.32 5.32 -11.18
CA GLY A 104 -1.19 6.21 -10.93
C GLY A 104 -1.24 6.82 -9.54
N HIS A 105 -0.08 7.12 -9.00
CA HIS A 105 0.05 7.85 -7.75
C HIS A 105 1.25 8.80 -7.77
N GLY A 106 1.17 9.84 -6.97
CA GLY A 106 2.26 10.79 -6.72
C GLY A 106 2.30 11.16 -5.26
N PHE A 107 3.45 11.65 -4.80
CA PHE A 107 3.66 12.03 -3.41
C PHE A 107 4.07 13.49 -3.30
N LYS A 108 3.53 14.18 -2.28
CA LYS A 108 4.00 15.48 -1.82
C LYS A 108 4.32 15.40 -0.34
N VAL A 109 5.56 15.66 0.01
CA VAL A 109 5.99 15.74 1.41
C VAL A 109 5.42 17.01 2.03
N ILE A 110 4.66 16.86 3.14
CA ILE A 110 4.06 17.98 3.90
C ILE A 110 4.92 18.32 5.11
N LYS A 111 5.45 17.31 5.80
CA LYS A 111 6.45 17.41 6.86
C LYS A 111 7.53 16.38 6.57
N ASP A 112 8.77 16.66 6.95
CA ASP A 112 9.89 15.74 6.73
C ASP A 112 9.50 14.30 7.04
N VAL A 113 9.72 13.41 6.07
CA VAL A 113 9.26 12.03 6.15
C VAL A 113 10.41 11.03 6.21
N GLU A 114 10.17 9.99 7.01
CA GLU A 114 10.90 8.74 6.95
C GLU A 114 9.89 7.62 6.68
N MET A 115 10.16 6.75 5.73
CA MET A 115 9.22 5.70 5.34
C MET A 115 9.95 4.45 4.85
N ILE A 116 9.27 3.30 4.98
CA ILE A 116 9.71 2.03 4.41
C ILE A 116 8.78 1.67 3.27
N GLU A 117 9.34 1.32 2.12
CA GLU A 117 8.63 0.79 0.97
C GLU A 117 8.91 -0.69 0.80
N VAL A 118 7.87 -1.46 0.54
CA VAL A 118 7.95 -2.88 0.15
C VAL A 118 7.18 -3.06 -1.15
N LYS A 119 7.84 -3.54 -2.20
CA LYS A 119 7.20 -3.82 -3.49
C LYS A 119 7.76 -5.07 -4.15
N GLN A 120 7.05 -5.60 -5.14
CA GLN A 120 7.60 -6.70 -5.94
C GLN A 120 8.79 -6.21 -6.75
N GLY A 121 9.82 -7.07 -6.81
CA GLY A 121 10.94 -6.97 -7.73
C GLY A 121 10.81 -7.93 -8.91
N PRO A 122 11.83 -8.01 -9.77
CA PRO A 122 13.07 -7.22 -9.70
C PRO A 122 12.87 -5.76 -10.13
N TYR A 123 13.64 -4.85 -9.55
CA TYR A 123 13.60 -3.45 -9.94
C TYR A 123 14.26 -3.23 -11.31
N ASN A 124 13.57 -2.54 -12.20
CA ASN A 124 14.09 -2.15 -13.49
C ASN A 124 13.83 -0.66 -13.75
N LEU A 125 14.88 0.13 -13.83
CA LEU A 125 14.82 1.60 -13.92
C LEU A 125 14.00 2.11 -15.12
N ILE A 126 14.03 1.35 -16.24
CA ILE A 126 13.39 1.76 -17.50
C ILE A 126 11.94 1.23 -17.59
N LYS A 127 11.69 0.00 -17.09
CA LYS A 127 10.43 -0.72 -17.31
C LYS A 127 9.48 -0.68 -16.11
N ASP A 128 9.96 -0.24 -14.93
CA ASP A 128 9.20 -0.35 -13.70
C ASP A 128 8.05 0.65 -13.61
N LYS A 129 8.25 1.86 -14.12
CA LYS A 129 7.25 2.93 -14.07
C LYS A 129 7.37 3.93 -15.21
N VAL A 130 6.23 4.52 -15.57
CA VAL A 130 6.13 5.64 -16.50
C VAL A 130 5.80 6.91 -15.72
N LYS A 131 6.69 7.89 -15.76
CA LYS A 131 6.45 9.21 -15.17
C LYS A 131 5.49 10.02 -16.05
N PHE A 132 4.67 10.84 -15.43
CA PHE A 132 3.76 11.77 -16.10
C PHE A 132 3.56 13.03 -15.24
N SER A 133 3.15 14.13 -15.86
CA SER A 133 2.87 15.39 -15.17
C SER A 133 1.67 15.26 -14.25
N GLY A 134 1.88 15.60 -12.98
CA GLY A 134 0.86 15.57 -11.94
C GLY A 134 0.19 16.92 -11.73
N ILE A 135 -0.62 17.04 -10.67
CA ILE A 135 -1.36 18.26 -10.35
C ILE A 135 -0.48 19.45 -9.91
N TYR A 136 0.80 19.22 -9.64
CA TYR A 136 1.76 20.25 -9.21
C TYR A 136 2.65 20.76 -10.34
N GLU A 137 2.64 20.08 -11.47
CA GLU A 137 3.40 20.46 -12.65
C GLU A 137 2.45 21.23 -13.59
N LYS A 138 2.67 22.53 -13.74
CA LYS A 138 2.01 23.38 -14.74
C LYS A 138 2.92 23.58 -15.92
#